data_ebae8d47bce6261bfaec16adb40daf60
#
_entry.id   ebae8d47bce6261bfaec16adb40daf60
#
_cell.length_a   1.000
_cell.length_b   1.000
_cell.length_c   1.000
_cell.angle_alpha   90.00
_cell.angle_beta   90.00
_cell.angle_gamma   90.00
#
_symmetry.space_group_name_H-M   'P 1'
#
loop_
_entity.id
_entity.type
_entity.pdbx_description
1 polymer ?
#
loop_
_entity_poly.entity_id
_entity_poly.type
_entity_poly.pdbx_seq_one_letter_code
_entity_poly.pdbx_strand_id
1 'polypeptide(L)'
;MVVISVSAFLYKKKRSGEIKKTKDYNKPTLYLQKGVPVSKEEFCKLDPDFLDKDFVLSLYHAFAKIQEDYMEMDVLALKNEVSSKLYDIYSDNLAKFKTEGKKHMITDLAPVQSKIIRVELDGNKETVEMYLEVTCFDYILALLSSTVLAGSKTQSLQLGLELTFERDITKRTTVDRCPKCGNVLPKDTETTCPFCGALVLSDDYGWVLTNRVEVLKKTL
;
A
#
# COMPACT_ATOMS: atom_id res chain seq x y z
N MET A 1 -20.03 17.14 -21.36
CA MET A 1 -20.10 16.46 -20.06
C MET A 1 -18.69 15.95 -19.76
N VAL A 2 -17.95 16.68 -18.92
CA VAL A 2 -16.54 16.33 -18.60
C VAL A 2 -16.59 15.24 -17.53
N VAL A 3 -16.23 14.01 -17.90
CA VAL A 3 -16.05 12.92 -16.94
C VAL A 3 -14.76 13.22 -16.17
N ILE A 4 -14.90 13.84 -15.01
CA ILE A 4 -13.77 14.02 -14.08
C ILE A 4 -13.49 12.63 -13.49
N SER A 5 -12.37 12.03 -13.87
CA SER A 5 -11.90 10.76 -13.31
C SER A 5 -11.70 10.91 -11.80
N VAL A 6 -12.38 10.09 -11.01
CA VAL A 6 -12.37 10.11 -9.55
C VAL A 6 -10.96 9.93 -8.98
N SER A 7 -10.12 9.16 -9.66
CA SER A 7 -8.72 8.95 -9.28
C SER A 7 -7.80 10.16 -9.51
N ALA A 8 -8.25 11.19 -10.24
CA ALA A 8 -7.46 12.40 -10.49
C ALA A 8 -7.20 13.23 -9.22
N PHE A 9 -7.97 13.00 -8.14
CA PHE A 9 -7.83 13.75 -6.89
C PHE A 9 -6.62 13.36 -6.03
N LEU A 10 -6.05 12.18 -6.25
CA LEU A 10 -4.86 11.73 -5.50
C LEU A 10 -3.56 11.90 -6.29
N TYR A 11 -3.58 12.67 -7.40
CA TYR A 11 -2.54 12.57 -8.40
C TYR A 11 -1.96 13.89 -8.86
N LYS A 12 -0.65 14.08 -8.68
CA LYS A 12 0.14 14.97 -9.52
C LYS A 12 0.51 14.23 -10.81
N LYS A 13 -0.26 14.43 -11.90
CA LYS A 13 0.12 13.99 -13.23
C LYS A 13 1.49 14.59 -13.56
N LYS A 14 2.53 13.78 -13.61
CA LYS A 14 3.84 14.20 -14.10
C LYS A 14 3.66 14.58 -15.57
N ARG A 15 3.89 15.87 -15.92
CA ARG A 15 3.78 16.35 -17.29
C ARG A 15 4.67 15.50 -18.21
N SER A 16 4.08 15.01 -19.29
CA SER A 16 4.73 14.28 -20.36
C SER A 16 5.80 15.13 -21.03
N GLY A 17 7.01 14.59 -21.15
CA GLY A 17 8.10 15.22 -21.91
C GLY A 17 9.39 14.42 -21.94
N GLU A 18 9.59 13.49 -21.01
CA GLU A 18 10.75 12.62 -21.04
C GLU A 18 10.35 11.22 -21.46
N ILE A 19 11.03 10.66 -22.46
CA ILE A 19 10.97 9.24 -22.81
C ILE A 19 11.42 8.48 -21.56
N LYS A 20 10.45 8.00 -20.77
CA LYS A 20 10.74 7.15 -19.62
C LYS A 20 11.38 5.88 -20.17
N LYS A 21 12.65 5.62 -19.78
CA LYS A 21 13.19 4.26 -19.87
C LYS A 21 12.15 3.34 -19.23
N THR A 22 11.65 2.37 -19.98
CA THR A 22 10.73 1.37 -19.46
C THR A 22 11.42 0.67 -18.30
N LYS A 23 10.89 0.86 -17.08
CA LYS A 23 11.42 0.16 -15.90
C LYS A 23 11.26 -1.35 -16.15
N ASP A 24 12.35 -2.10 -16.00
CA ASP A 24 12.28 -3.56 -16.05
C ASP A 24 11.80 -4.08 -14.68
N TYR A 25 10.52 -4.39 -14.59
CA TYR A 25 9.94 -4.95 -13.37
C TYR A 25 10.33 -6.43 -13.11
N ASN A 26 11.14 -7.05 -13.94
CA ASN A 26 11.48 -8.47 -13.81
C ASN A 26 12.78 -8.73 -13.06
N LYS A 27 13.60 -7.68 -12.84
CA LYS A 27 14.87 -7.79 -12.14
C LYS A 27 14.95 -6.74 -11.04
N PRO A 28 14.70 -7.12 -9.77
CA PRO A 28 14.90 -6.20 -8.65
C PRO A 28 16.37 -5.78 -8.56
N THR A 29 16.59 -4.51 -8.27
CA THR A 29 17.92 -3.98 -7.97
C THR A 29 18.06 -3.77 -6.48
N LEU A 30 19.14 -4.29 -5.90
CA LEU A 30 19.42 -4.26 -4.46
C LEU A 30 20.60 -3.34 -4.20
N TYR A 31 20.45 -2.47 -3.20
CA TYR A 31 21.46 -1.48 -2.86
C TYR A 31 21.74 -1.47 -1.36
N LEU A 32 22.98 -1.25 -0.99
CA LEU A 32 23.41 -0.88 0.36
C LEU A 32 24.02 0.53 0.32
N GLN A 33 23.84 1.31 1.38
CA GLN A 33 24.50 2.60 1.60
C GLN A 33 24.44 3.51 0.36
N LYS A 34 23.29 4.13 0.13
CA LYS A 34 23.10 5.17 -0.91
C LYS A 34 23.54 4.77 -2.33
N GLY A 35 23.10 3.59 -2.75
CA GLY A 35 23.19 3.20 -4.15
C GLY A 35 24.42 2.33 -4.50
N VAL A 36 25.05 1.69 -3.53
CA VAL A 36 26.03 0.65 -3.80
C VAL A 36 25.29 -0.66 -4.15
N PRO A 37 25.37 -1.16 -5.41
CA PRO A 37 24.71 -2.40 -5.79
C PRO A 37 25.29 -3.58 -5.04
N VAL A 38 24.44 -4.51 -4.62
CA VAL A 38 24.86 -5.74 -3.94
C VAL A 38 24.13 -6.95 -4.49
N SER A 39 24.69 -8.13 -4.24
CA SER A 39 24.03 -9.39 -4.55
C SER A 39 22.88 -9.66 -3.56
N LYS A 40 21.97 -10.56 -3.96
CA LYS A 40 20.90 -11.02 -3.08
C LYS A 40 21.44 -11.67 -1.82
N GLU A 41 22.49 -12.46 -1.94
CA GLU A 41 23.11 -13.18 -0.84
C GLU A 41 23.71 -12.23 0.21
N GLU A 42 24.30 -11.13 -0.25
CA GLU A 42 24.82 -10.08 0.64
C GLU A 42 23.69 -9.32 1.32
N PHE A 43 22.63 -8.98 0.60
CA PHE A 43 21.48 -8.28 1.15
C PHE A 43 20.78 -9.13 2.23
N CYS A 44 20.53 -10.42 1.95
CA CYS A 44 19.89 -11.34 2.89
C CYS A 44 20.69 -11.62 4.17
N LYS A 45 22.00 -11.32 4.23
CA LYS A 45 22.77 -11.37 5.48
C LYS A 45 22.38 -10.25 6.44
N LEU A 46 21.92 -9.13 5.91
CA LEU A 46 21.53 -7.94 6.69
C LEU A 46 20.04 -7.93 6.99
N ASP A 47 19.22 -8.36 6.03
CA ASP A 47 17.80 -8.58 6.20
C ASP A 47 17.44 -10.02 5.79
N PRO A 48 17.45 -10.99 6.72
CA PRO A 48 17.16 -12.40 6.44
C PRO A 48 15.76 -12.65 5.90
N ASP A 49 14.79 -11.79 6.24
CA ASP A 49 13.40 -11.94 5.82
C ASP A 49 13.14 -11.37 4.42
N PHE A 50 14.17 -10.80 3.82
CA PHE A 50 14.07 -10.22 2.48
C PHE A 50 13.83 -11.30 1.41
N LEU A 51 12.80 -11.10 0.59
CA LEU A 51 12.37 -11.98 -0.50
C LEU A 51 11.74 -13.32 -0.10
N ASP A 52 11.30 -13.49 1.09
CA ASP A 52 10.29 -14.49 1.33
C ASP A 52 8.97 -14.07 0.61
N LYS A 53 8.11 -15.04 0.27
CA LYS A 53 6.78 -14.76 -0.29
C LYS A 53 5.98 -13.83 0.62
N ASP A 54 6.19 -13.97 1.92
CA ASP A 54 5.54 -13.18 2.95
C ASP A 54 5.97 -11.71 2.92
N PHE A 55 7.20 -11.42 2.53
CA PHE A 55 7.69 -10.05 2.35
C PHE A 55 6.86 -9.25 1.33
N VAL A 56 6.66 -9.81 0.12
CA VAL A 56 5.84 -9.14 -0.92
C VAL A 56 4.39 -9.07 -0.52
N LEU A 57 3.89 -10.10 0.18
CA LEU A 57 2.53 -10.15 0.67
C LEU A 57 2.31 -9.13 1.78
N SER A 58 3.28 -8.91 2.68
CA SER A 58 3.20 -7.90 3.73
C SER A 58 3.04 -6.48 3.17
N LEU A 59 3.76 -6.15 2.09
CA LEU A 59 3.63 -4.87 1.40
C LEU A 59 2.25 -4.68 0.76
N TYR A 60 1.70 -5.74 0.16
CA TYR A 60 0.33 -5.71 -0.36
C TYR A 60 -0.69 -5.49 0.77
N HIS A 61 -0.55 -6.19 1.88
CA HIS A 61 -1.45 -6.04 3.04
C HIS A 61 -1.36 -4.64 3.65
N ALA A 62 -0.15 -4.08 3.78
CA ALA A 62 0.02 -2.69 4.22
C ALA A 62 -0.72 -1.72 3.29
N PHE A 63 -0.61 -1.91 1.96
CA PHE A 63 -1.34 -1.12 1.00
C PHE A 63 -2.86 -1.30 1.12
N ALA A 64 -3.35 -2.54 1.23
CA ALA A 64 -4.77 -2.85 1.35
C ALA A 64 -5.38 -2.23 2.62
N LYS A 65 -4.66 -2.32 3.75
CA LYS A 65 -5.08 -1.71 5.01
C LYS A 65 -5.19 -0.19 4.90
N ILE A 66 -4.21 0.48 4.29
CA ILE A 66 -4.27 1.93 4.02
C ILE A 66 -5.52 2.29 3.20
N GLN A 67 -5.90 1.45 2.20
CA GLN A 67 -7.12 1.70 1.43
C GLN A 67 -8.39 1.51 2.28
N GLU A 68 -8.41 0.52 3.17
CA GLU A 68 -9.51 0.26 4.11
C GLU A 68 -9.69 1.44 5.07
N ASP A 69 -8.64 1.88 5.76
CA ASP A 69 -8.68 3.01 6.69
C ASP A 69 -9.07 4.32 5.98
N TYR A 70 -8.60 4.50 4.74
CA TYR A 70 -9.02 5.63 3.91
C TYR A 70 -10.52 5.57 3.59
N MET A 71 -11.05 4.40 3.21
CA MET A 71 -12.47 4.22 2.97
C MET A 71 -13.30 4.42 4.25
N GLU A 72 -12.81 4.00 5.40
CA GLU A 72 -13.47 4.21 6.68
C GLU A 72 -13.34 5.65 7.20
N MET A 73 -12.57 6.47 6.52
CA MET A 73 -12.26 7.85 6.89
C MET A 73 -11.54 7.94 8.25
N ASP A 74 -10.78 6.90 8.60
CA ASP A 74 -9.97 6.85 9.82
C ASP A 74 -8.63 7.57 9.63
N VAL A 75 -8.67 8.89 9.85
CA VAL A 75 -7.49 9.76 9.73
C VAL A 75 -6.41 9.40 10.77
N LEU A 76 -6.80 8.85 11.94
CA LEU A 76 -5.83 8.51 12.99
C LEU A 76 -5.04 7.27 12.63
N ALA A 77 -5.67 6.24 12.07
CA ALA A 77 -4.98 5.04 11.58
C ALA A 77 -3.96 5.41 10.50
N LEU A 78 -4.37 6.19 9.50
CA LEU A 78 -3.50 6.63 8.40
C LEU A 78 -2.23 7.35 8.85
N LYS A 79 -2.24 7.99 10.04
CA LYS A 79 -1.09 8.75 10.54
C LYS A 79 0.17 7.89 10.73
N ASN A 80 -0.01 6.61 11.06
CA ASN A 80 1.09 5.69 11.31
C ASN A 80 1.47 4.85 10.08
N GLU A 81 0.63 4.85 9.04
CA GLU A 81 0.77 4.00 7.87
C GLU A 81 1.35 4.70 6.65
N VAL A 82 1.30 6.03 6.63
CA VAL A 82 1.79 6.83 5.52
C VAL A 82 2.74 7.93 5.98
N SER A 83 3.62 8.38 5.09
CA SER A 83 4.49 9.52 5.37
C SER A 83 3.69 10.80 5.65
N SER A 84 4.26 11.75 6.41
CA SER A 84 3.62 13.03 6.71
C SER A 84 3.07 13.72 5.47
N LYS A 85 3.81 13.67 4.37
CA LYS A 85 3.38 14.25 3.09
C LYS A 85 2.14 13.59 2.50
N LEU A 86 2.05 12.25 2.54
CA LEU A 86 0.86 11.53 2.07
C LEU A 86 -0.29 11.68 3.06
N TYR A 87 0.01 11.73 4.35
CA TYR A 87 -0.98 11.99 5.40
C TYR A 87 -1.69 13.33 5.19
N ASP A 88 -0.95 14.41 4.93
CA ASP A 88 -1.56 15.71 4.66
C ASP A 88 -2.50 15.64 3.45
N ILE A 89 -2.05 14.99 2.36
CA ILE A 89 -2.88 14.82 1.15
C ILE A 89 -4.14 14.00 1.45
N TYR A 90 -4.02 12.90 2.19
CA TYR A 90 -5.16 12.03 2.51
C TYR A 90 -6.13 12.70 3.47
N SER A 91 -5.60 13.35 4.51
CA SER A 91 -6.39 14.12 5.48
C SER A 91 -7.20 15.23 4.82
N ASP A 92 -6.57 16.03 3.95
CA ASP A 92 -7.24 17.11 3.22
C ASP A 92 -8.35 16.57 2.30
N ASN A 93 -8.07 15.46 1.60
CA ASN A 93 -9.07 14.82 0.73
C ASN A 93 -10.26 14.28 1.55
N LEU A 94 -10.00 13.61 2.67
CA LEU A 94 -11.05 13.08 3.54
C LEU A 94 -11.87 14.19 4.17
N ALA A 95 -11.25 15.29 4.61
CA ALA A 95 -11.95 16.47 5.12
C ALA A 95 -12.87 17.08 4.05
N LYS A 96 -12.39 17.15 2.80
CA LYS A 96 -13.20 17.62 1.68
C LYS A 96 -14.38 16.70 1.38
N PHE A 97 -14.15 15.38 1.30
CA PHE A 97 -15.22 14.40 1.09
C PHE A 97 -16.29 14.48 2.20
N LYS A 98 -15.84 14.60 3.45
CA LYS A 98 -16.75 14.75 4.60
C LYS A 98 -17.60 16.02 4.50
N THR A 99 -16.99 17.16 4.14
CA THR A 99 -17.68 18.44 3.96
C THR A 99 -18.69 18.39 2.82
N GLU A 100 -18.37 17.68 1.74
CA GLU A 100 -19.25 17.50 0.58
C GLU A 100 -20.31 16.40 0.79
N GLY A 101 -20.35 15.74 1.94
CA GLY A 101 -21.26 14.63 2.22
C GLY A 101 -21.00 13.41 1.36
N LYS A 102 -19.75 13.13 1.02
CA LYS A 102 -19.32 12.08 0.11
C LYS A 102 -18.36 11.10 0.80
N LYS A 103 -18.25 9.90 0.24
CA LYS A 103 -17.28 8.88 0.64
C LYS A 103 -16.69 8.22 -0.61
N HIS A 104 -15.37 8.12 -0.66
CA HIS A 104 -14.68 7.39 -1.73
C HIS A 104 -14.53 5.93 -1.34
N MET A 105 -14.87 5.04 -2.24
CA MET A 105 -14.88 3.60 -2.04
C MET A 105 -14.00 2.92 -3.07
N ILE A 106 -13.12 2.03 -2.61
CA ILE A 106 -12.29 1.14 -3.43
C ILE A 106 -12.52 -0.27 -2.90
N THR A 107 -13.50 -0.98 -3.48
CA THR A 107 -13.92 -2.29 -2.99
C THR A 107 -13.43 -3.43 -3.88
N ASP A 108 -13.48 -4.65 -3.35
CA ASP A 108 -13.03 -5.88 -4.03
C ASP A 108 -11.61 -5.75 -4.57
N LEU A 109 -10.73 -5.17 -3.74
CA LEU A 109 -9.33 -5.01 -4.06
C LEU A 109 -8.66 -6.38 -4.10
N ALA A 110 -8.23 -6.79 -5.30
CA ALA A 110 -7.58 -8.08 -5.51
C ALA A 110 -6.25 -7.92 -6.27
N PRO A 111 -5.16 -8.54 -5.79
CA PRO A 111 -3.87 -8.45 -6.46
C PRO A 111 -3.85 -9.29 -7.73
N VAL A 112 -3.35 -8.70 -8.82
CA VAL A 112 -3.10 -9.38 -10.11
C VAL A 112 -1.64 -9.81 -10.19
N GLN A 113 -0.74 -8.87 -9.91
CA GLN A 113 0.68 -9.15 -9.80
C GLN A 113 1.38 -8.14 -8.89
N SER A 114 2.45 -8.59 -8.25
CA SER A 114 3.32 -7.76 -7.42
C SER A 114 4.77 -8.04 -7.78
N LYS A 115 5.57 -7.00 -7.97
CA LYS A 115 6.99 -7.10 -8.32
C LYS A 115 7.79 -6.07 -7.56
N ILE A 116 8.85 -6.51 -6.89
CA ILE A 116 9.85 -5.60 -6.32
C ILE A 116 10.68 -5.01 -7.46
N ILE A 117 10.80 -3.69 -7.48
CA ILE A 117 11.59 -2.95 -8.46
C ILE A 117 12.97 -2.67 -7.90
N ARG A 118 13.01 -2.16 -6.68
CA ARG A 118 14.24 -1.74 -6.00
C ARG A 118 14.11 -1.92 -4.51
N VAL A 119 15.20 -2.31 -3.88
CA VAL A 119 15.33 -2.26 -2.42
C VAL A 119 16.64 -1.58 -2.08
N GLU A 120 16.61 -0.73 -1.08
CA GLU A 120 17.78 -0.04 -0.55
C GLU A 120 17.77 -0.12 0.97
N LEU A 121 18.89 -0.54 1.54
CA LEU A 121 19.13 -0.54 2.98
C LEU A 121 20.22 0.48 3.30
N ASP A 122 19.86 1.57 3.97
CA ASP A 122 20.78 2.60 4.46
C ASP A 122 20.74 2.64 5.99
N GLY A 123 21.76 2.05 6.64
CA GLY A 123 21.73 1.79 8.06
C GLY A 123 20.61 0.82 8.42
N ASN A 124 19.69 1.24 9.28
CA ASN A 124 18.51 0.45 9.66
C ASN A 124 17.27 0.76 8.84
N LYS A 125 17.35 1.74 7.96
CA LYS A 125 16.23 2.16 7.12
C LYS A 125 16.22 1.35 5.84
N GLU A 126 15.18 0.59 5.63
CA GLU A 126 14.91 -0.12 4.38
C GLU A 126 13.86 0.64 3.56
N THR A 127 14.15 0.84 2.29
CA THR A 127 13.24 1.46 1.31
C THR A 127 12.96 0.46 0.20
N VAL A 128 11.68 0.19 -0.07
CA VAL A 128 11.24 -0.74 -1.11
C VAL A 128 10.39 -0.01 -2.12
N GLU A 129 10.79 -0.09 -3.38
CA GLU A 129 9.94 0.28 -4.51
C GLU A 129 9.35 -0.98 -5.12
N MET A 130 8.02 -1.02 -5.27
CA MET A 130 7.33 -2.13 -5.89
C MET A 130 6.36 -1.67 -6.98
N TYR A 131 6.13 -2.53 -7.96
CA TYR A 131 4.98 -2.46 -8.86
C TYR A 131 3.91 -3.39 -8.32
N LEU A 132 2.72 -2.85 -8.14
CA LEU A 132 1.53 -3.58 -7.73
C LEU A 132 0.43 -3.36 -8.77
N GLU A 133 -0.12 -4.45 -9.27
CA GLU A 133 -1.29 -4.42 -10.14
C GLU A 133 -2.46 -5.07 -9.43
N VAL A 134 -3.58 -4.36 -9.38
CA VAL A 134 -4.79 -4.78 -8.69
C VAL A 134 -6.01 -4.59 -9.57
N THR A 135 -7.06 -5.39 -9.31
CA THR A 135 -8.42 -5.09 -9.74
C THR A 135 -9.24 -4.57 -8.58
N CYS A 136 -10.18 -3.67 -8.85
CA CYS A 136 -11.08 -3.13 -7.85
C CYS A 136 -12.31 -2.48 -8.50
N PHE A 137 -13.32 -2.16 -7.68
CA PHE A 137 -14.34 -1.18 -8.03
C PHE A 137 -14.00 0.16 -7.37
N ASP A 138 -14.03 1.24 -8.14
CA ASP A 138 -13.68 2.60 -7.71
C ASP A 138 -14.88 3.52 -7.93
N TYR A 139 -15.47 4.03 -6.84
CA TYR A 139 -16.67 4.87 -6.91
C TYR A 139 -16.79 5.82 -5.72
N ILE A 140 -17.59 6.89 -5.91
CA ILE A 140 -17.96 7.84 -4.86
C ILE A 140 -19.42 7.64 -4.48
N LEU A 141 -19.69 7.57 -3.18
CA LEU A 141 -21.02 7.53 -2.60
C LEU A 141 -21.42 8.88 -1.98
N ALA A 142 -22.72 9.18 -2.02
CA ALA A 142 -23.32 10.13 -1.10
C ALA A 142 -23.48 9.48 0.27
N LEU A 143 -23.00 10.11 1.35
CA LEU A 143 -23.02 9.56 2.71
C LEU A 143 -24.43 9.26 3.22
N LEU A 144 -25.39 10.14 2.92
CA LEU A 144 -26.75 10.03 3.45
C LEU A 144 -27.65 9.05 2.70
N SER A 145 -27.42 8.86 1.40
CA SER A 145 -28.31 8.05 0.54
C SER A 145 -27.67 6.78 0.00
N SER A 146 -26.33 6.63 0.18
CA SER A 146 -25.53 5.56 -0.43
C SER A 146 -25.64 5.50 -1.96
N THR A 147 -26.10 6.58 -2.60
CA THR A 147 -26.19 6.71 -4.04
C THR A 147 -24.80 6.86 -4.65
N VAL A 148 -24.52 6.17 -5.74
CA VAL A 148 -23.28 6.34 -6.49
C VAL A 148 -23.31 7.68 -7.24
N LEU A 149 -22.38 8.55 -6.92
CA LEU A 149 -22.23 9.88 -7.52
C LEU A 149 -21.24 9.88 -8.70
N ALA A 150 -20.23 9.01 -8.64
CA ALA A 150 -19.24 8.84 -9.70
C ALA A 150 -18.60 7.45 -9.60
N GLY A 151 -17.99 6.98 -10.68
CA GLY A 151 -17.43 5.62 -10.77
C GLY A 151 -18.50 4.55 -10.92
N SER A 152 -18.19 3.30 -10.60
CA SER A 152 -19.08 2.15 -10.76
C SER A 152 -18.86 1.09 -9.70
N LYS A 153 -19.95 0.50 -9.19
CA LYS A 153 -19.95 -0.70 -8.33
C LYS A 153 -19.87 -2.01 -9.10
N THR A 154 -20.04 -1.96 -10.42
CA THR A 154 -20.19 -3.15 -11.27
C THR A 154 -19.18 -3.20 -12.42
N GLN A 155 -18.51 -2.11 -12.71
CA GLN A 155 -17.46 -2.04 -13.72
C GLN A 155 -16.11 -2.07 -13.01
N SER A 156 -15.41 -3.17 -13.15
CA SER A 156 -14.09 -3.37 -12.55
C SER A 156 -13.03 -2.53 -13.25
N LEU A 157 -12.08 -2.05 -12.47
CA LEU A 157 -10.88 -1.37 -12.94
C LEU A 157 -9.65 -2.24 -12.66
N GLN A 158 -8.70 -2.18 -13.57
CA GLN A 158 -7.34 -2.69 -13.38
C GLN A 158 -6.42 -1.47 -13.19
N LEU A 159 -5.74 -1.42 -12.04
CA LEU A 159 -4.83 -0.35 -11.66
C LEU A 159 -3.42 -0.91 -11.53
N GLY A 160 -2.44 -0.25 -12.16
CA GLY A 160 -1.02 -0.49 -11.92
C GLY A 160 -0.44 0.67 -11.12
N LEU A 161 0.20 0.35 -10.03
CA LEU A 161 0.73 1.29 -9.05
C LEU A 161 2.23 1.07 -8.85
N GLU A 162 3.00 2.14 -8.86
CA GLU A 162 4.34 2.13 -8.29
C GLU A 162 4.23 2.67 -6.85
N LEU A 163 4.61 1.85 -5.89
CA LEU A 163 4.55 2.16 -4.47
C LEU A 163 5.96 2.21 -3.90
N THR A 164 6.21 3.13 -2.98
CA THR A 164 7.45 3.16 -2.20
C THR A 164 7.10 3.04 -0.73
N PHE A 165 7.64 2.02 -0.09
CA PHE A 165 7.53 1.80 1.35
C PHE A 165 8.88 1.99 2.02
N GLU A 166 8.82 2.40 3.28
CA GLU A 166 9.98 2.50 4.17
C GLU A 166 9.68 1.81 5.49
N ARG A 167 10.69 1.16 6.10
CA ARG A 167 10.64 0.64 7.46
C ARG A 167 11.99 0.78 8.16
N ASP A 168 11.98 0.61 9.48
CA ASP A 168 13.18 0.43 10.29
C ASP A 168 13.30 -1.07 10.63
N ILE A 169 14.32 -1.75 10.09
CA ILE A 169 14.48 -3.20 10.23
C ILE A 169 14.82 -3.63 11.68
N THR A 170 15.17 -2.68 12.57
CA THR A 170 15.45 -2.97 13.97
C THR A 170 14.22 -2.93 14.87
N LYS A 171 13.11 -2.36 14.38
CA LYS A 171 11.86 -2.25 15.12
C LYS A 171 10.93 -3.44 14.91
N ARG A 172 11.51 -4.61 14.68
CA ARG A 172 10.77 -5.86 14.60
C ARG A 172 10.27 -6.24 15.98
N THR A 173 9.03 -5.89 16.28
CA THR A 173 8.34 -6.43 17.43
C THR A 173 7.65 -7.72 17.00
N THR A 174 7.88 -8.83 17.68
CA THR A 174 7.08 -10.04 17.50
C THR A 174 5.76 -9.81 18.21
N VAL A 175 4.64 -9.80 17.48
CA VAL A 175 3.30 -9.76 18.08
C VAL A 175 3.12 -11.05 18.87
N ASP A 176 3.28 -10.98 20.17
CA ASP A 176 3.03 -12.11 21.06
C ASP A 176 1.54 -12.26 21.44
N ARG A 177 0.70 -11.28 21.05
CA ARG A 177 -0.74 -11.27 21.35
C ARG A 177 -1.57 -10.82 20.15
N CYS A 178 -2.71 -11.46 19.97
CA CYS A 178 -3.66 -11.06 18.94
C CYS A 178 -4.22 -9.65 19.21
N PRO A 179 -4.13 -8.71 18.25
CA PRO A 179 -4.64 -7.35 18.43
C PRO A 179 -6.17 -7.30 18.60
N LYS A 180 -6.90 -8.31 18.09
CA LYS A 180 -8.36 -8.35 18.20
C LYS A 180 -8.86 -8.98 19.48
N CYS A 181 -8.31 -10.13 19.91
CA CYS A 181 -8.83 -10.86 21.08
C CYS A 181 -7.89 -10.85 22.29
N GLY A 182 -6.67 -10.31 22.18
CA GLY A 182 -5.69 -10.25 23.27
C GLY A 182 -5.03 -11.58 23.67
N ASN A 183 -5.42 -12.70 23.06
CA ASN A 183 -4.82 -14.00 23.37
C ASN A 183 -3.35 -14.04 22.91
N VAL A 184 -2.52 -14.72 23.71
CA VAL A 184 -1.12 -15.00 23.35
C VAL A 184 -1.11 -15.90 22.10
N LEU A 185 -0.37 -15.50 21.08
CA LEU A 185 -0.28 -16.23 19.83
C LEU A 185 0.79 -17.31 19.93
N PRO A 186 0.53 -18.53 19.39
CA PRO A 186 1.56 -19.52 19.17
C PRO A 186 2.69 -18.94 18.31
N LYS A 187 3.94 -19.37 18.56
CA LYS A 187 5.12 -18.90 17.81
C LYS A 187 5.11 -19.23 16.32
N ASP A 188 4.29 -20.18 15.94
CA ASP A 188 4.04 -20.65 14.58
C ASP A 188 2.78 -20.06 13.95
N THR A 189 2.21 -19.02 14.55
CA THR A 189 1.06 -18.31 13.99
C THR A 189 1.51 -17.51 12.77
N GLU A 190 1.13 -17.97 11.58
CA GLU A 190 1.54 -17.31 10.32
C GLU A 190 0.75 -16.04 10.03
N THR A 191 -0.55 -16.16 9.79
CA THR A 191 -1.37 -15.03 9.29
C THR A 191 -2.70 -14.86 10.00
N THR A 192 -3.17 -15.88 10.72
CA THR A 192 -4.53 -15.89 11.28
C THR A 192 -4.51 -16.34 12.73
N CYS A 193 -5.12 -15.58 13.61
CA CYS A 193 -5.26 -15.93 15.01
C CYS A 193 -6.08 -17.24 15.15
N PRO A 194 -5.50 -18.30 15.75
CA PRO A 194 -6.21 -19.58 15.90
C PRO A 194 -7.40 -19.49 16.87
N PHE A 195 -7.50 -18.43 17.67
CA PHE A 195 -8.55 -18.28 18.68
C PHE A 195 -9.78 -17.49 18.19
N CYS A 196 -9.58 -16.51 17.30
CA CYS A 196 -10.69 -15.64 16.85
C CYS A 196 -10.78 -15.46 15.34
N GLY A 197 -9.93 -16.12 14.57
CA GLY A 197 -9.92 -16.03 13.11
C GLY A 197 -9.52 -14.64 12.54
N ALA A 198 -9.12 -13.69 13.39
CA ALA A 198 -8.63 -12.41 12.91
C ALA A 198 -7.29 -12.61 12.19
N LEU A 199 -7.08 -11.88 11.11
CA LEU A 199 -5.76 -11.74 10.52
C LEU A 199 -4.84 -11.15 11.60
N VAL A 200 -3.82 -11.92 11.96
CA VAL A 200 -2.70 -11.49 12.76
C VAL A 200 -1.60 -11.19 11.76
N LEU A 201 -1.81 -10.14 11.01
CA LEU A 201 -0.69 -9.54 10.32
C LEU A 201 0.17 -8.95 11.43
N SER A 202 1.44 -9.31 11.44
CA SER A 202 2.35 -8.54 12.24
C SER A 202 2.29 -7.11 11.68
N ASP A 203 1.58 -6.21 12.37
CA ASP A 203 1.70 -4.75 12.17
C ASP A 203 3.17 -4.31 12.29
N ASP A 204 4.05 -5.25 12.51
CA ASP A 204 5.39 -5.15 13.01
C ASP A 204 6.44 -4.99 11.94
N TYR A 205 6.09 -5.16 10.68
CA TYR A 205 7.02 -4.74 9.65
C TYR A 205 7.08 -3.21 9.53
N GLY A 206 6.16 -2.50 10.22
CA GLY A 206 6.19 -1.04 10.34
C GLY A 206 6.32 -0.33 8.98
N TRP A 207 5.77 -0.93 7.92
CA TRP A 207 5.84 -0.36 6.59
C TRP A 207 5.06 0.95 6.54
N VAL A 208 5.74 2.01 6.15
CA VAL A 208 5.15 3.33 5.92
C VAL A 208 5.14 3.60 4.42
N LEU A 209 3.98 3.81 3.83
CA LEU A 209 3.87 4.21 2.43
C LEU A 209 4.33 5.66 2.28
N THR A 210 5.41 5.88 1.52
CA THR A 210 6.01 7.21 1.33
C THR A 210 5.72 7.82 -0.03
N ASN A 211 5.41 6.96 -1.03
CA ASN A 211 5.05 7.41 -2.36
C ASN A 211 4.11 6.43 -3.05
N ARG A 212 3.18 6.99 -3.86
CA ARG A 212 2.25 6.22 -4.68
C ARG A 212 2.11 6.87 -6.03
N VAL A 213 2.34 6.12 -7.12
CA VAL A 213 2.18 6.58 -8.51
C VAL A 213 1.30 5.60 -9.28
N GLU A 214 0.17 6.08 -9.84
CA GLU A 214 -0.64 5.29 -10.77
C GLU A 214 0.04 5.31 -12.15
N VAL A 215 0.37 4.17 -12.69
CA VAL A 215 1.06 4.02 -13.98
C VAL A 215 0.21 3.32 -15.03
N LEU A 216 -0.83 2.63 -14.59
CA LEU A 216 -1.83 1.97 -15.44
C LEU A 216 -3.22 2.19 -14.85
N LYS A 217 -4.19 2.52 -15.71
CA LYS A 217 -5.62 2.46 -15.39
C LYS A 217 -6.37 1.97 -16.60
N LYS A 218 -7.09 0.88 -16.45
CA LYS A 218 -7.88 0.25 -17.51
C LYS A 218 -9.22 -0.19 -16.95
N THR A 219 -10.27 0.05 -17.67
CA THR A 219 -11.61 -0.51 -17.42
C THR A 219 -11.69 -1.92 -18.00
N LEU A 220 -12.19 -2.86 -17.21
CA LEU A 220 -12.37 -4.26 -17.60
C LEU A 220 -13.79 -4.54 -18.06
#